data_c358eba4c831da82491f9348ccca7516
#
_entry.id   c358eba4c831da82491f9348ccca7516
#
_cell.length_a   1.000
_cell.length_b   1.000
_cell.length_c   1.000
_cell.angle_alpha   90.00
_cell.angle_beta   90.00
_cell.angle_gamma   90.00
#
_symmetry.space_group_name_H-M   'P 1'
#
loop_
_entity.id
_entity.type
_entity.pdbx_description
1 polymer ?
#
loop_
_entity_poly.entity_id
_entity_poly.type
_entity_poly.pdbx_seq_one_letter_code
_entity_poly.pdbx_strand_id
1 'polypeptide(L)'
;LEGARDILVEKFSETAELLTTMRAKLWNEGILSTTVIPGKEPAEEEKFRDYYAYSEPIRTIPSHRALALFRGQALDVLRIDLKLADTLETLDFHPCAALIAKQFHIDNKNRPADKWLLEVCQWTWRIKLHTQVCVELFMQLREAAETEAIRIFSKNLQELLLAAPAGARVVLGIDPGFRTGCKIAVVDKTGKLVETTTIYPHQPQNCWKESLLTI
;
A
#
# COMPACT_ATOMS: atom_id res chain seq x y z
N LEU A 1 -8.91 35.70 17.49
CA LEU A 1 -7.71 34.91 17.16
C LEU A 1 -8.01 33.73 16.21
N GLU A 2 -9.19 33.08 16.32
CA GLU A 2 -9.56 31.94 15.44
C GLU A 2 -9.59 32.31 13.96
N GLY A 3 -10.31 33.34 13.55
CA GLY A 3 -10.34 33.76 12.14
C GLY A 3 -8.96 34.14 11.58
N ALA A 4 -8.09 34.72 12.41
CA ALA A 4 -6.72 35.01 11.99
C ALA A 4 -5.89 33.71 11.79
N ARG A 5 -6.10 32.70 12.65
CA ARG A 5 -5.50 31.39 12.48
C ARG A 5 -5.96 30.74 11.18
N ASP A 6 -7.25 30.75 10.90
CA ASP A 6 -7.82 30.10 9.72
C ASP A 6 -7.29 30.72 8.41
N ILE A 7 -7.15 32.05 8.35
CA ILE A 7 -6.52 32.75 7.24
C ILE A 7 -5.06 32.34 7.06
N LEU A 8 -4.30 32.21 8.16
CA LEU A 8 -2.90 31.77 8.09
C LEU A 8 -2.79 30.31 7.66
N VAL A 9 -3.63 29.43 8.19
CA VAL A 9 -3.70 28.01 7.81
C VAL A 9 -3.96 27.86 6.32
N GLU A 10 -4.89 28.63 5.76
CA GLU A 10 -5.20 28.64 4.34
C GLU A 10 -3.98 29.11 3.52
N LYS A 11 -3.43 30.27 3.86
CA LYS A 11 -2.23 30.82 3.23
C LYS A 11 -1.05 29.83 3.24
N PHE A 12 -0.77 29.18 4.37
CA PHE A 12 0.31 28.21 4.48
C PHE A 12 0.04 26.98 3.63
N SER A 13 -1.18 26.48 3.60
CA SER A 13 -1.53 25.27 2.87
C SER A 13 -1.63 25.45 1.34
N GLU A 14 -1.73 26.65 0.84
CA GLU A 14 -1.78 26.95 -0.59
C GLU A 14 -0.41 27.27 -1.20
N THR A 15 0.64 27.31 -0.37
CA THR A 15 2.00 27.66 -0.83
C THR A 15 2.66 26.48 -1.53
N ALA A 16 2.71 26.51 -2.86
CA ALA A 16 3.20 25.41 -3.70
C ALA A 16 4.65 24.98 -3.38
N GLU A 17 5.54 25.93 -3.12
CA GLU A 17 6.95 25.67 -2.76
C GLU A 17 7.06 24.91 -1.43
N LEU A 18 6.25 25.28 -0.46
CA LEU A 18 6.20 24.63 0.85
C LEU A 18 5.71 23.18 0.69
N LEU A 19 4.63 22.96 -0.06
CA LEU A 19 4.11 21.63 -0.33
C LEU A 19 5.13 20.76 -1.05
N THR A 20 5.85 21.31 -2.02
CA THR A 20 6.91 20.59 -2.73
C THR A 20 8.03 20.17 -1.79
N THR A 21 8.46 21.06 -0.90
CA THR A 21 9.49 20.78 0.09
C THR A 21 9.05 19.72 1.10
N MET A 22 7.79 19.77 1.55
CA MET A 22 7.22 18.79 2.48
C MET A 22 7.08 17.41 1.84
N ARG A 23 6.60 17.34 0.59
CA ARG A 23 6.53 16.09 -0.18
C ARG A 23 7.92 15.46 -0.32
N ALA A 24 8.91 16.25 -0.73
CA ALA A 24 10.28 15.77 -0.86
C ALA A 24 10.85 15.27 0.48
N LYS A 25 10.57 15.96 1.59
CA LYS A 25 11.02 15.53 2.92
C LYS A 25 10.37 14.21 3.32
N LEU A 26 9.04 14.09 3.25
CA LEU A 26 8.34 12.86 3.63
C LEU A 26 8.64 11.71 2.66
N TRP A 27 8.86 11.97 1.38
CA TRP A 27 9.29 10.93 0.44
C TRP A 27 10.66 10.35 0.76
N ASN A 28 11.61 11.21 1.17
CA ASN A 28 12.98 10.79 1.43
C ASN A 28 13.19 10.21 2.83
N GLU A 29 12.50 10.75 3.83
CA GLU A 29 12.73 10.44 5.25
C GLU A 29 11.52 9.76 5.91
N GLY A 30 10.40 9.67 5.21
CA GLY A 30 9.14 9.13 5.74
C GLY A 30 9.18 7.62 5.89
N ILE A 31 8.63 7.14 6.98
CA ILE A 31 8.44 5.75 7.32
C ILE A 31 6.95 5.44 7.20
N LEU A 32 6.62 4.52 6.29
CA LEU A 32 5.28 3.97 6.16
C LEU A 32 5.12 2.89 7.21
N SER A 33 4.09 3.00 8.03
CA SER A 33 3.77 2.03 9.08
C SER A 33 2.32 1.57 8.97
N THR A 34 2.05 0.37 9.44
CA THR A 34 0.69 -0.17 9.46
C THR A 34 0.30 -0.66 10.83
N THR A 35 -1.00 -0.58 11.11
CA THR A 35 -1.63 -1.15 12.29
C THR A 35 -2.91 -1.88 11.88
N VAL A 36 -3.25 -2.98 12.57
CA VAL A 36 -4.48 -3.72 12.34
C VAL A 36 -5.68 -2.92 12.87
N ILE A 37 -6.80 -2.98 12.15
CA ILE A 37 -8.08 -2.43 12.61
C ILE A 37 -8.86 -3.58 13.27
N PRO A 38 -9.16 -3.53 14.59
CA PRO A 38 -9.85 -4.61 15.30
C PRO A 38 -11.26 -4.86 14.76
N GLY A 39 -11.72 -6.10 14.76
CA GLY A 39 -13.12 -6.47 14.56
C GLY A 39 -13.50 -7.03 13.19
N LYS A 40 -12.54 -7.42 12.36
CA LYS A 40 -12.79 -8.11 11.08
C LYS A 40 -12.75 -9.64 11.22
N GLU A 41 -13.30 -10.36 10.24
CA GLU A 41 -13.33 -11.83 10.25
C GLU A 41 -11.90 -12.44 10.20
N PRO A 42 -11.61 -13.48 11.01
CA PRO A 42 -10.28 -14.07 11.11
C PRO A 42 -9.66 -14.52 9.78
N ALA A 43 -10.46 -14.94 8.82
CA ALA A 43 -9.99 -15.43 7.51
C ALA A 43 -9.47 -14.30 6.59
N GLU A 44 -9.95 -13.07 6.75
CA GLU A 44 -9.44 -11.91 6.01
C GLU A 44 -8.22 -11.30 6.71
N GLU A 45 -8.24 -11.29 8.04
CA GLU A 45 -7.12 -10.82 8.85
C GLU A 45 -5.86 -11.67 8.63
N GLU A 46 -5.98 -12.98 8.55
CA GLU A 46 -4.83 -13.89 8.42
C GLU A 46 -3.99 -13.63 7.15
N LYS A 47 -4.62 -13.18 6.06
CA LYS A 47 -3.91 -12.85 4.81
C LYS A 47 -2.95 -11.67 4.94
N PHE A 48 -3.19 -10.78 5.90
CA PHE A 48 -2.41 -9.57 6.13
C PHE A 48 -1.57 -9.64 7.41
N ARG A 49 -1.46 -10.81 8.03
CA ARG A 49 -0.77 -11.01 9.31
C ARG A 49 0.64 -10.44 9.32
N ASP A 50 1.38 -10.61 8.24
CA ASP A 50 2.76 -10.10 8.12
C ASP A 50 2.83 -8.57 8.09
N TYR A 51 1.70 -7.91 7.93
CA TYR A 51 1.58 -6.45 7.84
C TYR A 51 0.88 -5.80 9.05
N TYR A 52 0.61 -6.55 10.14
CA TYR A 52 -0.09 -5.99 11.31
C TYR A 52 0.72 -4.96 12.08
N ALA A 53 2.03 -5.10 12.09
CA ALA A 53 2.97 -4.17 12.72
C ALA A 53 4.18 -3.96 11.78
N TYR A 54 3.88 -3.58 10.55
CA TYR A 54 4.88 -3.40 9.52
C TYR A 54 5.38 -1.95 9.50
N SER A 55 6.67 -1.78 9.20
CA SER A 55 7.29 -0.46 9.10
C SER A 55 8.45 -0.52 8.10
N GLU A 56 8.44 0.37 7.09
CA GLU A 56 9.50 0.48 6.08
C GLU A 56 9.56 1.91 5.50
N PRO A 57 10.74 2.42 5.08
CA PRO A 57 10.83 3.71 4.42
C PRO A 57 10.00 3.73 3.13
N ILE A 58 9.15 4.75 2.96
CA ILE A 58 8.24 4.86 1.80
C ILE A 58 8.98 4.78 0.45
N ARG A 59 10.18 5.33 0.38
CA ARG A 59 10.99 5.40 -0.83
C ARG A 59 11.46 4.04 -1.34
N THR A 60 11.68 3.08 -0.45
CA THR A 60 12.32 1.79 -0.74
C THR A 60 11.36 0.61 -0.69
N ILE A 61 10.10 0.86 -0.35
CA ILE A 61 9.11 -0.22 -0.26
C ILE A 61 8.92 -0.90 -1.62
N PRO A 62 9.02 -2.24 -1.71
CA PRO A 62 8.77 -2.96 -2.95
C PRO A 62 7.31 -2.85 -3.41
N SER A 63 7.09 -2.76 -4.72
CA SER A 63 5.76 -2.59 -5.33
C SER A 63 4.73 -3.62 -4.87
N HIS A 64 5.11 -4.89 -4.77
CA HIS A 64 4.18 -5.94 -4.32
C HIS A 64 3.75 -5.76 -2.86
N ARG A 65 4.62 -5.25 -1.98
CA ARG A 65 4.28 -4.93 -0.59
C ARG A 65 3.38 -3.71 -0.53
N ALA A 66 3.73 -2.64 -1.23
CA ALA A 66 2.88 -1.44 -1.30
C ALA A 66 1.44 -1.79 -1.73
N LEU A 67 1.29 -2.62 -2.78
CA LEU A 67 -0.02 -3.08 -3.24
C LEU A 67 -0.75 -3.95 -2.21
N ALA A 68 -0.02 -4.81 -1.47
CA ALA A 68 -0.61 -5.61 -0.39
C ALA A 68 -1.14 -4.72 0.74
N LEU A 69 -0.38 -3.68 1.14
CA LEU A 69 -0.81 -2.72 2.15
C LEU A 69 -2.06 -1.95 1.70
N PHE A 70 -2.07 -1.41 0.49
CA PHE A 70 -3.25 -0.71 -0.04
C PHE A 70 -4.47 -1.61 -0.18
N ARG A 71 -4.28 -2.89 -0.50
CA ARG A 71 -5.36 -3.87 -0.49
C ARG A 71 -5.90 -4.12 0.91
N GLY A 72 -5.03 -4.27 1.90
CA GLY A 72 -5.42 -4.39 3.31
C GLY A 72 -6.18 -3.17 3.82
N GLN A 73 -5.78 -1.97 3.39
CA GLN A 73 -6.49 -0.73 3.68
C GLN A 73 -7.86 -0.66 3.00
N ALA A 74 -7.97 -1.05 1.73
CA ALA A 74 -9.24 -1.06 1.00
C ALA A 74 -10.26 -2.07 1.56
N LEU A 75 -9.79 -3.11 2.26
CA LEU A 75 -10.63 -4.08 2.97
C LEU A 75 -10.89 -3.67 4.44
N ASP A 76 -10.43 -2.48 4.86
CA ASP A 76 -10.48 -1.99 6.24
C ASP A 76 -9.83 -2.94 7.27
N VAL A 77 -8.85 -3.73 6.86
CA VAL A 77 -8.06 -4.60 7.76
C VAL A 77 -6.87 -3.85 8.33
N LEU A 78 -6.24 -3.01 7.50
CA LEU A 78 -5.05 -2.24 7.87
C LEU A 78 -5.31 -0.75 7.83
N ARG A 79 -4.77 -0.04 8.81
CA ARG A 79 -4.54 1.40 8.76
C ARG A 79 -3.12 1.65 8.33
N ILE A 80 -2.93 2.54 7.35
CA ILE A 80 -1.60 2.96 6.86
C ILE A 80 -1.34 4.38 7.34
N ASP A 81 -0.20 4.59 7.98
CA ASP A 81 0.29 5.89 8.41
C ASP A 81 1.65 6.18 7.77
N LEU A 82 1.92 7.45 7.49
CA LEU A 82 3.23 7.94 7.04
C LEU A 82 3.72 8.99 8.01
N LYS A 83 4.85 8.72 8.64
CA LYS A 83 5.47 9.58 9.65
C LYS A 83 6.96 9.72 9.40
N LEU A 84 7.58 10.72 9.99
CA LEU A 84 9.04 10.76 10.13
C LEU A 84 9.50 9.74 11.19
N ALA A 85 10.82 9.54 11.35
CA ALA A 85 11.33 8.68 12.39
C ALA A 85 10.81 9.11 13.78
N ASP A 86 10.54 8.16 14.68
CA ASP A 86 9.94 8.42 16.01
C ASP A 86 10.67 9.51 16.80
N THR A 87 11.99 9.56 16.69
CA THR A 87 12.80 10.61 17.31
C THR A 87 12.48 12.02 16.82
N LEU A 88 11.95 12.15 15.60
CA LEU A 88 11.54 13.44 15.02
C LEU A 88 10.08 13.76 15.35
N GLU A 89 9.23 12.74 15.47
CA GLU A 89 7.82 12.89 15.84
C GLU A 89 7.65 13.32 17.31
N THR A 90 8.59 12.96 18.18
CA THR A 90 8.57 13.31 19.61
C THR A 90 9.16 14.68 19.93
N LEU A 91 9.65 15.45 18.94
CA LEU A 91 10.12 16.79 19.14
C LEU A 91 8.98 17.75 19.51
N ASP A 92 9.25 18.66 20.46
CA ASP A 92 8.28 19.69 20.87
C ASP A 92 7.79 20.54 19.68
N PHE A 93 8.64 20.74 18.69
CA PHE A 93 8.31 21.43 17.46
C PHE A 93 8.62 20.55 16.24
N HIS A 94 7.58 20.08 15.58
CA HIS A 94 7.68 19.12 14.48
C HIS A 94 8.49 19.68 13.30
N PRO A 95 9.38 18.87 12.67
CA PRO A 95 10.24 19.35 11.57
C PRO A 95 9.47 19.94 10.38
N CYS A 96 8.29 19.40 10.07
CA CYS A 96 7.45 19.95 9.01
C CYS A 96 6.80 21.30 9.42
N ALA A 97 6.48 21.49 10.70
CA ALA A 97 6.06 22.80 11.19
C ALA A 97 7.22 23.83 11.13
N ALA A 98 8.46 23.38 11.36
CA ALA A 98 9.64 24.21 11.18
C ALA A 98 9.84 24.65 9.71
N LEU A 99 9.45 23.84 8.74
CA LEU A 99 9.47 24.24 7.32
C LEU A 99 8.48 25.39 7.06
N ILE A 100 7.28 25.36 7.67
CA ILE A 100 6.32 26.46 7.58
C ILE A 100 6.91 27.71 8.19
N ALA A 101 7.42 27.61 9.42
CA ALA A 101 8.03 28.75 10.12
C ALA A 101 9.18 29.37 9.30
N LYS A 102 10.03 28.53 8.71
CA LYS A 102 11.15 28.97 7.85
C LYS A 102 10.65 29.70 6.60
N GLN A 103 9.67 29.14 5.90
CA GLN A 103 9.12 29.70 4.65
C GLN A 103 8.51 31.07 4.87
N PHE A 104 7.88 31.30 6.02
CA PHE A 104 7.20 32.56 6.35
C PHE A 104 8.00 33.46 7.31
N HIS A 105 9.29 33.16 7.54
CA HIS A 105 10.18 33.91 8.41
C HIS A 105 9.62 34.15 9.83
N ILE A 106 8.96 33.11 10.38
CA ILE A 106 8.39 33.11 11.72
C ILE A 106 9.44 32.59 12.69
N ASP A 107 9.97 33.49 13.51
CA ASP A 107 10.97 33.19 14.53
C ASP A 107 10.50 33.68 15.90
N ASN A 108 10.90 32.98 16.96
CA ASN A 108 10.68 33.45 18.33
C ASN A 108 11.70 34.52 18.70
N LYS A 109 11.30 35.78 18.59
CA LYS A 109 12.05 36.95 19.01
C LYS A 109 11.51 37.56 20.30
N ASN A 110 10.73 36.79 21.07
CA ASN A 110 10.04 37.20 22.28
C ASN A 110 9.03 38.35 22.07
N ARG A 111 8.47 38.47 20.87
CA ARG A 111 7.35 39.39 20.61
C ARG A 111 6.03 38.70 21.05
N PRO A 112 5.00 39.48 21.41
CA PRO A 112 3.75 38.91 21.92
C PRO A 112 3.07 37.86 21.04
N ALA A 113 3.23 37.97 19.70
CA ALA A 113 2.62 37.05 18.73
C ALA A 113 3.48 35.85 18.34
N ASP A 114 4.78 35.85 18.64
CA ASP A 114 5.71 34.84 18.11
C ASP A 114 5.34 33.42 18.54
N LYS A 115 5.03 33.22 19.80
CA LYS A 115 4.66 31.91 20.31
C LYS A 115 3.37 31.41 19.63
N TRP A 116 2.37 32.25 19.51
CA TRP A 116 1.11 31.93 18.85
C TRP A 116 1.31 31.61 17.36
N LEU A 117 2.17 32.33 16.65
CA LEU A 117 2.48 32.04 15.25
C LEU A 117 3.14 30.66 15.08
N LEU A 118 4.05 30.28 15.96
CA LEU A 118 4.65 28.94 15.95
C LEU A 118 3.62 27.86 16.27
N GLU A 119 2.71 28.09 17.20
CA GLU A 119 1.59 27.20 17.48
C GLU A 119 0.68 27.03 16.23
N VAL A 120 0.44 28.11 15.47
CA VAL A 120 -0.32 28.04 14.21
C VAL A 120 0.44 27.22 13.15
N CYS A 121 1.75 27.33 13.05
CA CYS A 121 2.55 26.46 12.15
C CYS A 121 2.39 24.97 12.51
N GLN A 122 2.46 24.66 13.80
CA GLN A 122 2.30 23.29 14.28
C GLN A 122 0.86 22.76 14.05
N TRP A 123 -0.13 23.59 14.30
CA TRP A 123 -1.54 23.31 14.04
C TRP A 123 -1.78 23.03 12.55
N THR A 124 -1.28 23.89 11.67
CA THR A 124 -1.43 23.75 10.21
C THR A 124 -0.87 22.43 9.72
N TRP A 125 0.33 22.06 10.19
CA TRP A 125 0.92 20.77 9.88
C TRP A 125 0.00 19.61 10.29
N ARG A 126 -0.38 19.55 11.57
CA ARG A 126 -1.15 18.44 12.13
C ARG A 126 -2.54 18.27 11.52
N ILE A 127 -3.24 19.36 11.27
CA ILE A 127 -4.67 19.30 10.91
C ILE A 127 -4.89 19.30 9.40
N LYS A 128 -4.05 19.95 8.63
CA LYS A 128 -4.29 20.12 7.19
C LYS A 128 -3.19 19.50 6.34
N LEU A 129 -1.94 19.94 6.50
CA LEU A 129 -0.87 19.61 5.56
C LEU A 129 -0.43 18.15 5.65
N HIS A 130 -0.37 17.55 6.83
CA HIS A 130 0.00 16.15 6.99
C HIS A 130 -0.92 15.24 6.16
N THR A 131 -2.23 15.37 6.33
CA THR A 131 -3.21 14.55 5.59
C THR A 131 -3.10 14.78 4.08
N GLN A 132 -3.01 16.04 3.65
CA GLN A 132 -2.90 16.38 2.24
C GLN A 132 -1.65 15.74 1.61
N VAL A 133 -0.49 15.92 2.21
CA VAL A 133 0.78 15.38 1.69
C VAL A 133 0.80 13.86 1.72
N CYS A 134 0.27 13.23 2.77
CA CYS A 134 0.17 11.77 2.84
C CYS A 134 -0.70 11.20 1.72
N VAL A 135 -1.86 11.79 1.45
CA VAL A 135 -2.75 11.34 0.36
C VAL A 135 -2.03 11.42 -0.99
N GLU A 136 -1.36 12.54 -1.28
CA GLU A 136 -0.62 12.72 -2.52
C GLU A 136 0.51 11.70 -2.67
N LEU A 137 1.29 11.45 -1.61
CA LEU A 137 2.39 10.48 -1.63
C LEU A 137 1.90 9.04 -1.73
N PHE A 138 0.78 8.69 -1.10
CA PHE A 138 0.16 7.37 -1.26
C PHE A 138 -0.37 7.15 -2.67
N MET A 139 -0.95 8.17 -3.30
CA MET A 139 -1.35 8.08 -4.71
C MET A 139 -0.14 7.86 -5.61
N GLN A 140 0.94 8.62 -5.43
CA GLN A 140 2.19 8.45 -6.18
C GLN A 140 2.79 7.06 -6.00
N LEU A 141 2.86 6.56 -4.76
CA LEU A 141 3.37 5.22 -4.47
C LEU A 141 2.52 4.14 -5.13
N ARG A 142 1.18 4.27 -5.05
CA ARG A 142 0.25 3.31 -5.65
C ARG A 142 0.42 3.26 -7.16
N GLU A 143 0.43 4.40 -7.84
CA GLU A 143 0.58 4.49 -9.29
C GLU A 143 1.90 3.86 -9.77
N ALA A 144 3.00 4.16 -9.08
CA ALA A 144 4.30 3.56 -9.36
C ALA A 144 4.28 2.03 -9.15
N ALA A 145 3.65 1.56 -8.06
CA ALA A 145 3.56 0.14 -7.74
C ALA A 145 2.67 -0.63 -8.72
N GLU A 146 1.55 -0.06 -9.15
CA GLU A 146 0.66 -0.64 -10.16
C GLU A 146 1.35 -0.73 -11.52
N THR A 147 2.04 0.32 -11.94
CA THR A 147 2.81 0.34 -13.19
C THR A 147 3.87 -0.77 -13.21
N GLU A 148 4.63 -0.91 -12.14
CA GLU A 148 5.65 -1.95 -12.03
C GLU A 148 5.03 -3.36 -11.99
N ALA A 149 3.91 -3.55 -11.31
CA ALA A 149 3.21 -4.82 -11.28
C ALA A 149 2.71 -5.24 -12.67
N ILE A 150 2.16 -4.31 -13.46
CA ILE A 150 1.74 -4.55 -14.84
C ILE A 150 2.95 -4.91 -15.71
N ARG A 151 4.07 -4.22 -15.55
CA ARG A 151 5.30 -4.50 -16.28
C ARG A 151 5.81 -5.92 -16.02
N ILE A 152 5.86 -6.33 -14.74
CA ILE A 152 6.29 -7.67 -14.33
C ILE A 152 5.32 -8.73 -14.86
N PHE A 153 4.01 -8.48 -14.72
CA PHE A 153 2.98 -9.40 -15.22
C PHE A 153 3.12 -9.61 -16.73
N SER A 154 3.27 -8.52 -17.50
CA SER A 154 3.43 -8.57 -18.96
C SER A 154 4.64 -9.39 -19.35
N LYS A 155 5.77 -9.20 -18.65
CA LYS A 155 6.99 -9.99 -18.90
C LYS A 155 6.79 -11.47 -18.61
N ASN A 156 6.21 -11.80 -17.47
CA ASN A 156 5.95 -13.20 -17.09
C ASN A 156 4.97 -13.88 -18.07
N LEU A 157 3.93 -13.16 -18.49
CA LEU A 157 2.97 -13.64 -19.48
C LEU A 157 3.66 -13.90 -20.82
N GLN A 158 4.52 -12.99 -21.28
CA GLN A 158 5.30 -13.18 -22.51
C GLN A 158 6.19 -14.43 -22.42
N GLU A 159 6.90 -14.63 -21.31
CA GLU A 159 7.74 -15.81 -21.10
C GLU A 159 6.93 -17.11 -21.13
N LEU A 160 5.72 -17.11 -20.54
CA LEU A 160 4.81 -18.26 -20.59
C LEU A 160 4.28 -18.52 -22.01
N LEU A 161 3.87 -17.50 -22.73
CA LEU A 161 3.35 -17.64 -24.10
C LEU A 161 4.40 -18.03 -25.11
N LEU A 162 5.66 -17.66 -24.89
CA LEU A 162 6.81 -18.02 -25.73
C LEU A 162 7.52 -19.30 -25.26
N ALA A 163 7.02 -19.97 -24.23
CA ALA A 163 7.56 -21.25 -23.78
C ALA A 163 7.47 -22.30 -24.91
N ALA A 164 8.45 -23.19 -24.96
CA ALA A 164 8.49 -24.23 -25.98
C ALA A 164 7.23 -25.11 -25.90
N PRO A 165 6.58 -25.41 -27.05
CA PRO A 165 5.38 -26.26 -27.05
C PRO A 165 5.71 -27.66 -26.53
N ALA A 166 4.77 -28.26 -25.82
CA ALA A 166 4.92 -29.60 -25.23
C ALA A 166 5.14 -30.72 -26.30
N GLY A 167 4.89 -30.39 -27.57
CA GLY A 167 4.94 -31.34 -28.69
C GLY A 167 3.65 -32.16 -28.79
N ALA A 168 3.61 -33.09 -29.76
CA ALA A 168 2.44 -33.93 -30.03
C ALA A 168 2.29 -35.05 -28.99
N ARG A 169 1.81 -34.73 -27.81
CA ARG A 169 1.56 -35.68 -26.71
C ARG A 169 0.24 -35.37 -26.01
N VAL A 170 -0.32 -36.36 -25.36
CA VAL A 170 -1.46 -36.16 -24.47
C VAL A 170 -0.98 -35.43 -23.22
N VAL A 171 -1.67 -34.35 -22.82
CA VAL A 171 -1.32 -33.54 -21.66
C VAL A 171 -2.52 -33.44 -20.73
N LEU A 172 -2.27 -33.69 -19.44
CA LEU A 172 -3.21 -33.43 -18.37
C LEU A 172 -2.77 -32.16 -17.65
N GLY A 173 -3.61 -31.12 -17.70
CA GLY A 173 -3.43 -29.87 -17.00
C GLY A 173 -4.23 -29.81 -15.70
N ILE A 174 -3.62 -29.34 -14.63
CA ILE A 174 -4.25 -29.16 -13.32
C ILE A 174 -4.11 -27.71 -12.88
N ASP A 175 -5.25 -27.09 -12.57
CA ASP A 175 -5.34 -25.74 -11.96
C ASP A 175 -5.78 -25.89 -10.49
N PRO A 176 -4.85 -25.75 -9.52
CA PRO A 176 -5.15 -25.98 -8.11
C PRO A 176 -6.04 -24.87 -7.52
N GLY A 177 -7.12 -25.24 -6.83
CA GLY A 177 -8.00 -24.33 -6.11
C GLY A 177 -8.49 -24.93 -4.80
N PHE A 178 -8.22 -24.26 -3.66
CA PHE A 178 -8.62 -24.76 -2.35
C PHE A 178 -10.14 -24.68 -2.11
N ARG A 179 -10.78 -23.60 -2.51
CA ARG A 179 -12.24 -23.40 -2.29
C ARG A 179 -13.08 -23.92 -3.44
N THR A 180 -12.63 -23.69 -4.66
CA THR A 180 -13.38 -24.01 -5.90
C THR A 180 -13.05 -25.37 -6.48
N GLY A 181 -12.18 -26.13 -5.81
CA GLY A 181 -11.65 -27.40 -6.30
C GLY A 181 -10.51 -27.25 -7.30
N CYS A 182 -9.78 -28.33 -7.53
CA CYS A 182 -8.76 -28.41 -8.55
C CYS A 182 -9.42 -28.75 -9.89
N LYS A 183 -9.31 -27.85 -10.86
CA LYS A 183 -9.84 -28.09 -12.22
C LYS A 183 -8.82 -28.89 -13.01
N ILE A 184 -9.30 -29.90 -13.73
CA ILE A 184 -8.49 -30.78 -14.54
C ILE A 184 -8.98 -30.72 -15.98
N ALA A 185 -8.06 -30.69 -16.93
CA ALA A 185 -8.36 -30.77 -18.34
C ALA A 185 -7.37 -31.74 -19.02
N VAL A 186 -7.88 -32.60 -19.89
CA VAL A 186 -7.06 -33.49 -20.73
C VAL A 186 -7.15 -33.04 -22.17
N VAL A 187 -6.01 -32.84 -22.82
CA VAL A 187 -5.93 -32.55 -24.25
C VAL A 187 -5.18 -33.65 -24.98
N ASP A 188 -5.62 -33.96 -26.20
CA ASP A 188 -4.96 -34.92 -27.05
C ASP A 188 -3.69 -34.39 -27.73
N LYS A 189 -3.07 -35.20 -28.56
CA LYS A 189 -1.82 -34.87 -29.29
C LYS A 189 -1.96 -33.68 -30.24
N THR A 190 -3.18 -33.32 -30.61
CA THR A 190 -3.50 -32.19 -31.52
C THR A 190 -3.85 -30.92 -30.77
N GLY A 191 -3.90 -30.96 -29.42
CA GLY A 191 -4.35 -29.86 -28.57
C GLY A 191 -5.87 -29.78 -28.40
N LYS A 192 -6.63 -30.77 -28.90
CA LYS A 192 -8.09 -30.83 -28.74
C LYS A 192 -8.43 -31.23 -27.32
N LEU A 193 -9.32 -30.48 -26.67
CA LEU A 193 -9.87 -30.83 -25.38
C LEU A 193 -10.65 -32.15 -25.46
N VAL A 194 -10.27 -33.13 -24.64
CA VAL A 194 -10.87 -34.44 -24.55
C VAL A 194 -11.90 -34.49 -23.43
N GLU A 195 -11.46 -34.05 -22.24
CA GLU A 195 -12.31 -34.10 -21.04
C GLU A 195 -11.90 -33.03 -20.02
N THR A 196 -12.87 -32.61 -19.19
CA THR A 196 -12.64 -31.71 -18.06
C THR A 196 -13.39 -32.21 -16.83
N THR A 197 -12.78 -32.08 -15.67
CA THR A 197 -13.41 -32.38 -14.39
C THR A 197 -12.93 -31.48 -13.29
N THR A 198 -13.60 -31.49 -12.15
CA THR A 198 -13.14 -30.77 -10.94
C THR A 198 -13.07 -31.76 -9.78
N ILE A 199 -11.96 -31.80 -9.10
CA ILE A 199 -11.74 -32.64 -7.93
C ILE A 199 -11.52 -31.77 -6.68
N TYR A 200 -11.79 -32.34 -5.51
CA TYR A 200 -11.75 -31.65 -4.23
C TYR A 200 -10.87 -32.38 -3.21
N PRO A 201 -9.54 -32.49 -3.47
CA PRO A 201 -8.62 -33.24 -2.60
C PRO A 201 -8.34 -32.54 -1.25
N HIS A 202 -8.61 -31.24 -1.13
CA HIS A 202 -8.30 -30.41 0.03
C HIS A 202 -9.55 -30.04 0.83
N GLN A 203 -9.32 -29.49 2.04
CA GLN A 203 -10.39 -28.93 2.86
C GLN A 203 -11.12 -27.78 2.11
N PRO A 204 -12.44 -27.59 2.34
CA PRO A 204 -13.27 -28.28 3.35
C PRO A 204 -13.79 -29.65 2.92
N GLN A 205 -13.83 -30.02 1.63
CA GLN A 205 -14.40 -31.27 1.15
C GLN A 205 -13.56 -32.50 1.48
N ASN A 206 -12.25 -32.39 1.40
CA ASN A 206 -11.26 -33.43 1.73
C ASN A 206 -11.49 -34.80 1.06
N CYS A 207 -11.97 -34.80 -0.22
CA CYS A 207 -12.31 -35.98 -1.00
C CYS A 207 -11.09 -36.58 -1.71
N TRP A 208 -10.03 -36.90 -0.99
CA TRP A 208 -8.75 -37.33 -1.57
C TRP A 208 -8.87 -38.63 -2.39
N LYS A 209 -9.52 -39.67 -1.82
CA LYS A 209 -9.66 -40.97 -2.48
C LYS A 209 -10.48 -40.89 -3.76
N GLU A 210 -11.58 -40.16 -3.73
CA GLU A 210 -12.44 -39.93 -4.89
C GLU A 210 -11.74 -39.15 -5.97
N SER A 211 -10.94 -38.15 -5.56
CA SER A 211 -10.12 -37.34 -6.47
C SER A 211 -9.09 -38.22 -7.21
N LEU A 212 -8.45 -39.17 -6.53
CA LEU A 212 -7.49 -40.09 -7.15
C LEU A 212 -8.15 -41.08 -8.11
N LEU A 213 -9.42 -41.48 -7.85
CA LEU A 213 -10.15 -42.35 -8.76
C LEU A 213 -10.67 -41.64 -10.01
N THR A 214 -10.80 -40.32 -9.94
CA THR A 214 -11.25 -39.47 -11.06
C THR A 214 -10.13 -39.15 -12.03
N ILE A 215 -8.87 -39.11 -11.58
CA ILE A 215 -7.70 -38.88 -12.40
C ILE A 215 -7.22 -40.16 -13.06
#